data_3198b87de4a1d072a3fbbeb004198772
#
_entry.id   3198b87de4a1d072a3fbbeb004198772
#
_cell.length_a   1.000
_cell.length_b   1.000
_cell.length_c   1.000
_cell.angle_alpha   90.00
_cell.angle_beta   90.00
_cell.angle_gamma   90.00
#
_symmetry.space_group_name_H-M   'P 1'
#
loop_
_entity.id
_entity.type
_entity.pdbx_description
1 polymer ?
#
loop_
_entity_poly.entity_id
_entity_poly.type
_entity_poly.pdbx_seq_one_letter_code
_entity_poly.pdbx_strand_id
1 'polypeptide(L)'
;MIKFNYFCTLAATALLMGSCGSKDAGENSGAMAGNAAERVYVAPGEHDEFYGFFSGGFSGQMSVYGLPSGRLLKVIPVFSQDAEKGYGYNEETKAMLNTSYGFVPWGDLHHMDISQTNGELDGRWVFTHENNTPRVAR
;
A
#
# COMPACT_ATOMS: atom_id res chain seq x y z
N MET A 1 -61.19 -11.19 14.34
CA MET A 1 -60.61 -12.39 13.71
C MET A 1 -59.25 -11.99 13.10
N ILE A 2 -58.29 -11.65 13.95
CA ILE A 2 -56.89 -11.36 13.58
C ILE A 2 -56.03 -11.78 14.77
N LYS A 3 -55.58 -13.03 14.82
CA LYS A 3 -54.66 -13.53 15.86
C LYS A 3 -53.72 -14.59 15.29
N PHE A 4 -53.18 -14.39 14.10
CA PHE A 4 -52.30 -15.42 13.52
C PHE A 4 -50.94 -14.96 13.03
N ASN A 5 -50.58 -13.69 13.19
CA ASN A 5 -49.34 -13.16 12.57
C ASN A 5 -48.19 -12.85 13.50
N TYR A 6 -48.36 -13.03 14.83
CA TYR A 6 -47.24 -12.70 15.77
C TYR A 6 -46.35 -13.89 16.09
N PHE A 7 -46.76 -15.11 15.77
CA PHE A 7 -45.98 -16.32 16.08
C PHE A 7 -44.92 -16.62 15.01
N CYS A 8 -45.14 -16.24 13.76
CA CYS A 8 -44.15 -16.45 12.71
C CYS A 8 -43.02 -15.42 12.70
N THR A 9 -43.22 -14.20 13.23
CA THR A 9 -42.21 -13.16 13.26
C THR A 9 -41.19 -13.37 14.39
N LEU A 10 -41.57 -14.00 15.50
CA LEU A 10 -40.63 -14.34 16.57
C LEU A 10 -39.74 -15.54 16.23
N ALA A 11 -40.20 -16.47 15.38
CA ALA A 11 -39.36 -17.60 14.95
C ALA A 11 -38.31 -17.21 13.91
N ALA A 12 -38.61 -16.18 13.09
CA ALA A 12 -37.67 -15.70 12.08
C ALA A 12 -36.53 -14.88 12.66
N THR A 13 -36.75 -14.13 13.79
CA THR A 13 -35.72 -13.36 14.45
C THR A 13 -34.77 -14.20 15.30
N ALA A 14 -35.17 -15.36 15.74
CA ALA A 14 -34.33 -16.30 16.50
C ALA A 14 -33.30 -17.03 15.62
N LEU A 15 -33.56 -17.14 14.30
CA LEU A 15 -32.67 -17.80 13.35
C LEU A 15 -31.51 -16.90 12.83
N LEU A 16 -31.60 -15.59 13.03
CA LEU A 16 -30.56 -14.64 12.60
C LEU A 16 -29.48 -14.38 13.66
N MET A 17 -29.65 -14.82 14.88
CA MET A 17 -28.68 -14.65 15.97
C MET A 17 -27.76 -15.88 16.17
N GLY A 18 -27.93 -16.93 15.37
CA GLY A 18 -27.16 -18.19 15.49
C GLY A 18 -25.94 -18.28 14.56
N SER A 19 -25.59 -17.23 13.81
CA SER A 19 -24.53 -17.31 12.79
C SER A 19 -23.15 -16.81 13.21
N CYS A 20 -22.91 -16.63 14.49
CA CYS A 20 -21.56 -16.32 14.99
C CYS A 20 -21.12 -17.34 16.03
N GLY A 21 -20.98 -18.60 15.61
CA GLY A 21 -20.51 -19.66 16.48
C GLY A 21 -20.25 -20.97 15.76
N SER A 22 -19.52 -20.94 14.64
CA SER A 22 -18.92 -22.17 14.11
C SER A 22 -17.73 -22.54 15.00
N LYS A 23 -17.94 -23.47 15.91
CA LYS A 23 -16.90 -24.13 16.70
C LYS A 23 -16.03 -25.11 15.92
N ASP A 24 -15.99 -25.00 14.60
CA ASP A 24 -15.18 -25.85 13.72
C ASP A 24 -14.28 -25.05 12.78
N ALA A 25 -13.75 -23.90 13.24
CA ALA A 25 -12.52 -23.36 12.67
C ALA A 25 -11.38 -24.07 13.40
N GLY A 26 -10.81 -25.08 12.73
CA GLY A 26 -9.88 -26.03 13.27
C GLY A 26 -8.76 -25.43 14.11
N GLU A 27 -8.23 -26.23 14.98
CA GLU A 27 -7.13 -25.99 15.93
C GLU A 27 -5.86 -25.34 15.34
N ASN A 28 -5.86 -25.06 14.02
CA ASN A 28 -4.72 -24.45 13.32
C ASN A 28 -4.80 -22.92 13.14
N SER A 29 -5.98 -22.32 13.26
CA SER A 29 -6.08 -20.85 13.10
C SER A 29 -5.67 -20.07 14.36
N GLY A 30 -5.81 -20.67 15.53
CA GLY A 30 -5.40 -20.07 16.80
C GLY A 30 -3.87 -20.05 16.98
N ALA A 31 -3.19 -21.11 16.53
CA ALA A 31 -1.71 -21.18 16.59
C ALA A 31 -1.04 -20.24 15.58
N MET A 32 -1.68 -20.00 14.42
CA MET A 32 -1.19 -19.05 13.41
C MET A 32 -1.41 -17.58 13.84
N ALA A 33 -2.50 -17.28 14.52
CA ALA A 33 -2.77 -15.93 15.04
C ALA A 33 -1.83 -15.53 16.18
N GLY A 34 -1.48 -16.46 17.08
CA GLY A 34 -0.59 -16.20 18.20
C GLY A 34 0.84 -15.79 17.78
N ASN A 35 1.32 -16.29 16.65
CA ASN A 35 2.67 -16.00 16.15
C ASN A 35 2.74 -14.89 15.10
N ALA A 36 1.63 -14.31 14.67
CA ALA A 36 1.62 -13.31 13.62
C ALA A 36 2.37 -12.03 14.03
N ALA A 37 2.13 -11.55 15.23
CA ALA A 37 2.80 -10.37 15.77
C ALA A 37 4.31 -10.62 15.99
N GLU A 38 4.69 -11.80 16.45
CA GLU A 38 6.10 -12.18 16.64
C GLU A 38 6.85 -12.24 15.30
N ARG A 39 6.21 -12.74 14.24
CA ARG A 39 6.81 -12.85 12.91
C ARG A 39 7.10 -11.52 12.24
N VAL A 40 6.38 -10.47 12.61
CA VAL A 40 6.57 -9.11 12.08
C VAL A 40 7.26 -8.19 13.08
N TYR A 41 7.60 -8.70 14.26
CA TYR A 41 8.25 -7.90 15.29
C TYR A 41 9.73 -7.71 14.97
N VAL A 42 10.12 -6.45 14.93
CA VAL A 42 11.52 -6.03 14.89
C VAL A 42 11.77 -5.15 16.09
N ALA A 43 12.71 -5.53 16.93
CA ALA A 43 12.98 -4.81 18.19
C ALA A 43 13.47 -3.38 17.94
N PRO A 44 13.24 -2.45 18.88
CA PRO A 44 13.82 -1.11 18.78
C PRO A 44 15.35 -1.16 18.66
N GLY A 45 15.87 -0.46 17.64
CA GLY A 45 17.31 -0.45 17.33
C GLY A 45 17.77 -1.55 16.38
N GLU A 46 16.91 -2.54 16.12
CA GLU A 46 17.20 -3.58 15.13
C GLU A 46 16.71 -3.16 13.73
N HIS A 47 17.29 -3.79 12.72
CA HIS A 47 16.97 -3.59 11.31
C HIS A 47 16.01 -4.67 10.81
N ASP A 48 15.15 -4.29 9.89
CA ASP A 48 14.36 -5.24 9.13
C ASP A 48 15.29 -6.09 8.22
N GLU A 49 14.86 -7.31 7.93
CA GLU A 49 15.64 -8.26 7.11
C GLU A 49 15.69 -7.83 5.64
N PHE A 50 14.58 -7.26 5.15
CA PHE A 50 14.47 -6.78 3.78
C PHE A 50 13.94 -5.35 3.71
N TYR A 51 14.18 -4.69 2.59
CA TYR A 51 13.63 -3.37 2.28
C TYR A 51 12.83 -3.44 0.99
N GLY A 52 11.57 -3.01 1.08
CA GLY A 52 10.69 -2.86 -0.07
C GLY A 52 10.67 -1.41 -0.54
N PHE A 53 10.83 -1.20 -1.83
CA PHE A 53 10.73 0.11 -2.48
C PHE A 53 9.42 0.19 -3.25
N PHE A 54 8.62 1.20 -2.96
CA PHE A 54 7.28 1.34 -3.51
C PHE A 54 7.11 2.69 -4.19
N SER A 55 6.57 2.64 -5.40
CA SER A 55 6.21 3.84 -6.14
C SER A 55 5.04 4.56 -5.49
N GLY A 56 5.12 5.87 -5.42
CA GLY A 56 4.00 6.74 -5.06
C GLY A 56 3.20 7.24 -6.26
N GLY A 57 3.50 6.79 -7.47
CA GLY A 57 2.83 7.23 -8.69
C GLY A 57 2.97 8.73 -8.89
N PHE A 58 1.85 9.42 -9.11
CA PHE A 58 1.81 10.87 -9.34
C PHE A 58 2.29 11.72 -8.17
N SER A 59 2.52 11.14 -6.99
CA SER A 59 3.20 11.87 -5.92
C SER A 59 4.66 12.16 -6.24
N GLY A 60 5.25 11.47 -7.21
CA GLY A 60 6.65 11.59 -7.60
C GLY A 60 7.64 11.16 -6.54
N GLN A 61 7.18 10.41 -5.55
CA GLN A 61 7.93 9.98 -4.38
C GLN A 61 8.08 8.47 -4.36
N MET A 62 9.11 8.00 -3.70
CA MET A 62 9.35 6.60 -3.41
C MET A 62 9.25 6.36 -1.91
N SER A 63 8.49 5.36 -1.50
CA SER A 63 8.40 4.94 -0.10
C SER A 63 9.25 3.70 0.13
N VAL A 64 9.96 3.67 1.24
CA VAL A 64 10.79 2.55 1.68
C VAL A 64 10.17 1.94 2.92
N TYR A 65 9.83 0.67 2.84
CA TYR A 65 9.30 -0.10 3.95
C TYR A 65 10.28 -1.18 4.38
N GLY A 66 10.37 -1.38 5.69
CA GLY A 66 11.07 -2.53 6.27
C GLY A 66 10.19 -3.77 6.28
N LEU A 67 10.74 -4.91 6.00
CA LEU A 67 10.08 -6.20 6.03
C LEU A 67 10.88 -7.17 6.93
N PRO A 68 10.23 -7.87 7.86
CA PRO A 68 8.80 -8.17 7.94
C PRO A 68 7.95 -7.14 8.69
N SER A 69 8.53 -6.09 9.31
CA SER A 69 7.77 -5.20 10.21
C SER A 69 6.66 -4.39 9.52
N GLY A 70 6.76 -4.15 8.22
CA GLY A 70 5.87 -3.25 7.49
C GLY A 70 6.03 -1.77 7.84
N ARG A 71 7.09 -1.38 8.58
CA ARG A 71 7.32 0.01 8.98
C ARG A 71 7.67 0.88 7.77
N LEU A 72 7.04 2.02 7.66
CA LEU A 72 7.50 3.06 6.74
C LEU A 72 8.81 3.66 7.29
N LEU A 73 9.91 3.39 6.62
CA LEU A 73 11.24 3.84 7.03
C LEU A 73 11.57 5.21 6.46
N LYS A 74 11.21 5.45 5.20
CA LYS A 74 11.54 6.71 4.52
C LYS A 74 10.60 6.98 3.36
N VAL A 75 10.35 8.26 3.10
CA VAL A 75 9.80 8.75 1.85
C VAL A 75 10.87 9.59 1.16
N ILE A 76 11.17 9.27 -0.08
CA ILE A 76 12.22 9.91 -0.88
C ILE A 76 11.55 10.68 -2.02
N PRO A 77 11.61 12.02 -2.05
CA PRO A 77 11.21 12.80 -3.20
C PRO A 77 12.16 12.51 -4.37
N VAL A 78 11.62 12.09 -5.50
CA VAL A 78 12.41 11.76 -6.69
C VAL A 78 12.12 12.76 -7.81
N PHE A 79 10.89 12.77 -8.30
CA PHE A 79 10.48 13.66 -9.40
C PHE A 79 9.63 14.83 -8.92
N SER A 80 9.05 14.74 -7.74
CA SER A 80 8.30 15.82 -7.09
C SER A 80 8.75 15.95 -5.64
N GLN A 81 8.98 17.18 -5.19
CA GLN A 81 9.38 17.46 -3.82
C GLN A 81 8.28 17.14 -2.82
N ASP A 82 7.05 17.50 -3.16
CA ASP A 82 5.84 17.24 -2.39
C ASP A 82 4.78 16.63 -3.30
N ALA A 83 3.93 15.77 -2.76
CA ALA A 83 2.89 15.09 -3.52
C ALA A 83 1.96 16.06 -4.25
N GLU A 84 1.58 17.17 -3.62
CA GLU A 84 0.68 18.16 -4.20
C GLU A 84 1.29 18.88 -5.41
N LYS A 85 2.59 19.05 -5.45
CA LYS A 85 3.28 19.79 -6.54
C LYS A 85 3.20 19.08 -7.88
N GLY A 86 2.99 17.77 -7.89
CA GLY A 86 2.76 16.99 -9.11
C GLY A 86 1.50 17.44 -9.86
N TYR A 87 0.53 18.01 -9.18
CA TYR A 87 -0.75 18.48 -9.75
C TYR A 87 -0.79 19.99 -9.98
N GLY A 88 0.33 20.68 -9.77
CA GLY A 88 0.41 22.14 -9.83
C GLY A 88 -0.07 22.81 -8.55
N TYR A 89 0.59 23.88 -8.17
CA TYR A 89 0.34 24.60 -6.91
C TYR A 89 -0.20 26.03 -7.09
N ASN A 90 -0.24 26.50 -8.34
CA ASN A 90 -0.86 27.76 -8.73
C ASN A 90 -1.42 27.65 -10.16
N GLU A 91 -2.12 28.66 -10.63
CA GLU A 91 -2.77 28.63 -11.95
C GLU A 91 -1.77 28.49 -13.11
N GLU A 92 -0.60 29.11 -13.00
CA GLU A 92 0.46 29.01 -14.01
C GLU A 92 0.98 27.56 -14.11
N THR A 93 1.33 26.96 -12.98
CA THR A 93 1.85 25.60 -12.95
C THR A 93 0.80 24.56 -13.32
N LYS A 94 -0.47 24.78 -12.97
CA LYS A 94 -1.59 23.92 -13.42
C LYS A 94 -1.79 24.02 -14.94
N ALA A 95 -1.69 25.22 -15.50
CA ALA A 95 -1.81 25.41 -16.95
C ALA A 95 -0.73 24.65 -17.73
N MET A 96 0.48 24.56 -17.19
CA MET A 96 1.58 23.81 -17.81
C MET A 96 1.34 22.29 -17.87
N LEU A 97 0.44 21.76 -17.07
CA LEU A 97 0.07 20.35 -17.05
C LEU A 97 -0.95 19.98 -18.15
N ASN A 98 -1.56 20.98 -18.79
CA ASN A 98 -2.45 20.77 -19.92
C ASN A 98 -1.63 20.61 -21.21
N THR A 99 -1.59 19.39 -21.71
CA THR A 99 -0.85 19.02 -22.92
C THR A 99 -1.80 18.65 -24.05
N SER A 100 -1.26 18.40 -25.25
CA SER A 100 -2.03 17.85 -26.37
C SER A 100 -2.65 16.47 -26.06
N TYR A 101 -2.16 15.79 -25.05
CA TYR A 101 -2.65 14.47 -24.59
C TYR A 101 -3.64 14.60 -23.43
N GLY A 102 -3.96 15.80 -22.98
CA GLY A 102 -4.79 16.09 -21.83
C GLY A 102 -3.98 16.57 -20.62
N PHE A 103 -4.61 16.52 -19.45
CA PHE A 103 -3.96 16.87 -18.20
C PHE A 103 -2.96 15.79 -17.80
N VAL A 104 -1.69 16.14 -17.68
CA VAL A 104 -0.59 15.23 -17.35
C VAL A 104 0.13 15.74 -16.11
N PRO A 105 -0.10 15.14 -14.93
CA PRO A 105 0.61 15.49 -13.71
C PRO A 105 2.13 15.27 -13.86
N TRP A 106 2.90 16.12 -13.18
CA TRP A 106 4.35 15.89 -13.08
C TRP A 106 4.67 14.82 -12.06
N GLY A 107 5.81 14.17 -12.28
CA GLY A 107 6.43 13.34 -11.30
C GLY A 107 5.78 11.98 -11.13
N ASP A 108 5.16 11.43 -12.16
CA ASP A 108 4.65 10.06 -12.11
C ASP A 108 5.82 9.08 -11.99
N LEU A 109 6.26 8.85 -10.76
CA LEU A 109 7.26 7.84 -10.45
C LEU A 109 6.65 6.47 -10.73
N HIS A 110 7.27 5.75 -11.64
CA HIS A 110 6.78 4.46 -12.09
C HIS A 110 7.85 3.40 -11.86
N HIS A 111 7.71 2.24 -12.37
CA HIS A 111 8.55 1.08 -12.16
C HIS A 111 9.92 1.34 -11.52
N MET A 112 10.23 0.60 -10.49
CA MET A 112 11.53 0.63 -9.84
C MET A 112 12.26 -0.68 -10.07
N ASP A 113 13.57 -0.58 -10.22
CA ASP A 113 14.46 -1.72 -10.37
C ASP A 113 15.69 -1.56 -9.48
N ILE A 114 16.20 -2.66 -8.97
CA ILE A 114 17.36 -2.68 -8.10
C ILE A 114 18.57 -3.17 -8.90
N SER A 115 19.70 -2.50 -8.71
CA SER A 115 20.94 -2.90 -9.37
C SER A 115 21.36 -4.33 -9.03
N GLN A 116 21.96 -4.98 -10.00
CA GLN A 116 22.43 -6.34 -9.90
C GLN A 116 23.91 -6.42 -10.29
N THR A 117 24.62 -7.30 -9.61
CA THR A 117 25.98 -7.70 -9.98
C THR A 117 25.97 -9.21 -10.18
N ASN A 118 26.37 -9.68 -11.36
CA ASN A 118 26.36 -11.10 -11.74
C ASN A 118 25.00 -11.79 -11.57
N GLY A 119 23.89 -11.05 -11.77
CA GLY A 119 22.53 -11.57 -11.63
C GLY A 119 21.98 -11.57 -10.20
N GLU A 120 22.75 -11.13 -9.21
CA GLU A 120 22.32 -11.02 -7.82
C GLU A 120 22.09 -9.55 -7.45
N LEU A 121 21.04 -9.28 -6.65
CA LEU A 121 20.77 -7.95 -6.14
C LEU A 121 21.92 -7.48 -5.27
N ASP A 122 22.52 -6.35 -5.61
CA ASP A 122 23.69 -5.81 -4.92
C ASP A 122 23.41 -4.67 -3.96
N GLY A 123 22.17 -4.18 -3.90
CA GLY A 123 21.73 -3.14 -2.97
C GLY A 123 22.40 -1.78 -3.15
N ARG A 124 23.06 -1.53 -4.29
CA ARG A 124 23.85 -0.32 -4.52
C ARG A 124 23.02 0.82 -5.03
N TRP A 125 22.07 0.54 -5.94
CA TRP A 125 21.26 1.52 -6.61
C TRP A 125 19.82 1.05 -6.77
N VAL A 126 18.91 1.99 -6.66
CA VAL A 126 17.52 1.84 -7.11
C VAL A 126 17.33 2.76 -8.30
N PHE A 127 16.91 2.21 -9.42
CA PHE A 127 16.58 2.95 -10.63
C PHE A 127 15.08 3.12 -10.72
N THR A 128 14.65 4.25 -11.22
CA THR A 128 13.24 4.49 -11.53
C THR A 128 13.13 5.44 -12.70
N HIS A 129 11.98 5.45 -13.37
CA HIS A 129 11.69 6.38 -14.42
C HIS A 129 10.37 7.10 -14.15
N GLU A 130 10.22 8.24 -14.76
CA GLU A 130 8.97 8.94 -14.84
C GLU A 130 8.19 8.48 -16.07
N ASN A 131 6.89 8.21 -15.87
CA ASN A 131 6.06 7.65 -16.94
C ASN A 131 5.64 8.70 -18.00
N ASN A 132 5.54 9.97 -17.61
CA ASN A 132 5.03 11.04 -18.46
C ASN A 132 6.13 11.86 -19.16
N THR A 133 7.36 11.81 -18.67
CA THR A 133 8.51 12.52 -19.24
C THR A 133 9.73 11.60 -19.31
N PRO A 134 10.68 11.87 -20.24
CA PRO A 134 11.86 11.01 -20.39
C PRO A 134 12.91 11.25 -19.30
N ARG A 135 12.52 11.16 -18.04
CA ARG A 135 13.42 11.32 -16.89
C ARG A 135 13.69 9.97 -16.23
N VAL A 136 14.93 9.75 -15.85
CA VAL A 136 15.40 8.60 -15.08
C VAL A 136 16.15 9.10 -13.87
N ALA A 137 15.95 8.43 -12.73
CA ALA A 137 16.67 8.71 -11.50
C ALA A 137 17.33 7.44 -10.94
N ARG A 138 18.34 7.65 -10.12
CA ARG A 138 19.01 6.62 -9.33
C ARG A 138 19.40 7.15 -7.97
#